data_9a94dc5e78106526e33b9fddb7610462
#
_entry.id   9a94dc5e78106526e33b9fddb7610462
#
_cell.length_a   1.000
_cell.length_b   1.000
_cell.length_c   1.000
_cell.angle_alpha   90.00
_cell.angle_beta   90.00
_cell.angle_gamma   90.00
#
_symmetry.space_group_name_H-M   'P 1'
#
loop_
_entity.id
_entity.type
_entity.pdbx_description
1 polymer ?
#
loop_
_entity_poly.entity_id
_entity_poly.type
_entity_poly.pdbx_seq_one_letter_code
_entity_poly.pdbx_strand_id
1 'polypeptide(L)'
;QEHQTFLQSWLLHLLKRNSDEDIQAVAYALNENYGLKKANRTLSNMAAAFGKQGKGTIRNALNVWLPEGANGVYFNGKTDALDFEKSFTFFDTTILLDNPEVLGAMAHYLFFRIKSKLLSEPSPYAIFVDELNKYLSSEHFAPKLKETAAEIRKTNGILIMAVQSAKTIFEDKTYQEMKDNISTYILYPNSKADAKYYVDEIGLNSAEFDWIKTTGGHREVMVKKNNAETIILNVDLSILGNHLRVFNSSSEEVAAVKRLQRNYPKNWLEKYLEG
;
A
#
# COMPACT_ATOMS: atom_id res chain seq x y z
N GLN A 1 -0.78 13.72 -21.22
CA GLN A 1 -1.36 12.51 -21.84
C GLN A 1 -1.46 11.38 -20.81
N GLU A 2 -0.40 11.01 -20.11
CA GLU A 2 -0.39 9.96 -19.07
C GLU A 2 -1.43 10.17 -17.96
N HIS A 3 -1.53 11.39 -17.42
CA HIS A 3 -2.52 11.72 -16.40
C HIS A 3 -3.96 11.53 -16.89
N GLN A 4 -4.23 11.82 -18.16
CA GLN A 4 -5.57 11.67 -18.73
C GLN A 4 -5.93 10.19 -18.88
N THR A 5 -5.00 9.37 -19.37
CA THR A 5 -5.18 7.91 -19.49
C THR A 5 -5.41 7.28 -18.12
N PHE A 6 -4.62 7.68 -17.11
CA PHE A 6 -4.81 7.23 -15.74
C PHE A 6 -6.20 7.60 -15.22
N LEU A 7 -6.60 8.88 -15.31
CA LEU A 7 -7.88 9.34 -14.81
C LEU A 7 -9.07 8.63 -15.48
N GLN A 8 -8.96 8.35 -16.76
CA GLN A 8 -10.00 7.59 -17.47
C GLN A 8 -10.13 6.16 -16.91
N SER A 9 -9.03 5.45 -16.80
CA SER A 9 -8.99 4.10 -16.21
C SER A 9 -9.48 4.09 -14.76
N TRP A 10 -9.04 5.06 -13.98
CA TRP A 10 -9.41 5.20 -12.57
C TRP A 10 -10.90 5.50 -12.37
N LEU A 11 -11.48 6.38 -13.20
CA LEU A 11 -12.91 6.67 -13.16
C LEU A 11 -13.76 5.48 -13.57
N LEU A 12 -13.39 4.78 -14.64
CA LEU A 12 -14.09 3.55 -15.04
C LEU A 12 -14.09 2.52 -13.92
N HIS A 13 -12.97 2.43 -13.20
CA HIS A 13 -12.86 1.59 -12.02
C HIS A 13 -13.79 2.04 -10.89
N LEU A 14 -13.79 3.33 -10.51
CA LEU A 14 -14.71 3.90 -9.53
C LEU A 14 -16.18 3.62 -9.86
N LEU A 15 -16.50 3.69 -11.13
CA LEU A 15 -17.87 3.56 -11.63
C LEU A 15 -18.28 2.09 -11.83
N LYS A 16 -17.33 1.15 -11.75
CA LYS A 16 -17.52 -0.27 -12.10
C LYS A 16 -18.11 -0.43 -13.51
N ARG A 17 -17.54 0.29 -14.46
CA ARG A 17 -18.00 0.41 -15.86
C ARG A 17 -16.84 0.15 -16.80
N ASN A 18 -17.14 -0.52 -17.93
CA ASN A 18 -16.11 -0.89 -18.91
C ASN A 18 -16.65 -1.09 -20.34
N SER A 19 -17.91 -0.72 -20.62
CA SER A 19 -18.41 -0.77 -22.01
C SER A 19 -17.78 0.33 -22.85
N ASP A 20 -17.78 0.17 -24.18
CA ASP A 20 -17.28 1.19 -25.10
C ASP A 20 -18.01 2.53 -24.94
N GLU A 21 -19.30 2.48 -24.66
CA GLU A 21 -20.12 3.66 -24.39
C GLU A 21 -19.69 4.36 -23.08
N ASP A 22 -19.41 3.59 -22.02
CA ASP A 22 -18.92 4.14 -20.75
C ASP A 22 -17.53 4.76 -20.92
N ILE A 23 -16.65 4.13 -21.69
CA ILE A 23 -15.30 4.63 -21.99
C ILE A 23 -15.38 5.98 -22.72
N GLN A 24 -16.26 6.09 -23.73
CA GLN A 24 -16.48 7.33 -24.48
C GLN A 24 -17.08 8.42 -23.59
N ALA A 25 -18.06 8.08 -22.76
CA ALA A 25 -18.70 9.04 -21.86
C ALA A 25 -17.72 9.59 -20.82
N VAL A 26 -16.85 8.73 -20.26
CA VAL A 26 -15.80 9.15 -19.33
C VAL A 26 -14.75 10.02 -20.01
N ALA A 27 -14.32 9.66 -21.24
CA ALA A 27 -13.38 10.46 -22.01
C ALA A 27 -13.96 11.86 -22.31
N TYR A 28 -15.22 11.94 -22.71
CA TYR A 28 -15.91 13.20 -22.93
C TYR A 28 -15.97 14.05 -21.65
N ALA A 29 -16.42 13.47 -20.52
CA ALA A 29 -16.52 14.17 -19.25
C ALA A 29 -15.16 14.68 -18.74
N LEU A 30 -14.09 13.92 -18.96
CA LEU A 30 -12.73 14.37 -18.66
C LEU A 30 -12.31 15.56 -19.51
N ASN A 31 -12.58 15.56 -20.81
CA ASN A 31 -12.25 16.67 -21.71
C ASN A 31 -13.00 17.93 -21.31
N GLU A 32 -14.29 17.84 -21.03
CA GLU A 32 -15.08 18.97 -20.51
C GLU A 32 -14.48 19.52 -19.19
N ASN A 33 -14.12 18.62 -18.28
CA ASN A 33 -13.52 19.02 -17.00
C ASN A 33 -12.14 19.68 -17.17
N TYR A 34 -11.34 19.25 -18.15
CA TYR A 34 -10.06 19.90 -18.46
C TYR A 34 -10.24 21.31 -19.06
N GLY A 35 -11.35 21.60 -19.72
CA GLY A 35 -11.74 22.93 -20.16
C GLY A 35 -12.02 23.92 -19.02
N LEU A 36 -12.32 23.42 -17.81
CA LEU A 36 -12.60 24.26 -16.66
C LEU A 36 -11.32 24.89 -16.09
N LYS A 37 -11.47 26.00 -15.35
CA LYS A 37 -10.39 26.55 -14.51
C LYS A 37 -9.93 25.47 -13.53
N LYS A 38 -8.63 25.40 -13.25
CA LYS A 38 -8.02 24.35 -12.39
C LYS A 38 -8.76 24.16 -11.06
N ALA A 39 -9.15 25.27 -10.41
CA ALA A 39 -9.90 25.23 -9.13
C ALA A 39 -11.27 24.58 -9.21
N ASN A 40 -11.84 24.45 -10.42
CA ASN A 40 -13.16 23.86 -10.68
C ASN A 40 -13.07 22.44 -11.24
N ARG A 41 -11.88 21.88 -11.41
CA ARG A 41 -11.67 20.51 -11.89
C ARG A 41 -11.87 19.53 -10.74
N THR A 42 -13.10 19.31 -10.38
CA THR A 42 -13.53 18.40 -9.30
C THR A 42 -14.40 17.29 -9.84
N LEU A 43 -14.50 16.19 -9.10
CA LEU A 43 -15.39 15.08 -9.40
C LEU A 43 -16.86 15.55 -9.50
N SER A 44 -17.26 16.45 -8.58
CA SER A 44 -18.61 17.03 -8.56
C SER A 44 -18.92 17.83 -9.84
N ASN A 45 -18.00 18.65 -10.31
CA ASN A 45 -18.21 19.43 -11.54
C ASN A 45 -18.21 18.54 -12.78
N MET A 46 -17.35 17.52 -12.81
CA MET A 46 -17.36 16.54 -13.90
C MET A 46 -18.66 15.74 -13.97
N ALA A 47 -19.31 15.52 -12.84
CA ALA A 47 -20.57 14.79 -12.77
C ALA A 47 -21.67 15.39 -13.66
N ALA A 48 -21.65 16.70 -13.92
CA ALA A 48 -22.61 17.37 -14.80
C ALA A 48 -22.50 16.90 -16.26
N ALA A 49 -21.31 16.51 -16.71
CA ALA A 49 -21.07 16.05 -18.07
C ALA A 49 -21.67 14.66 -18.38
N PHE A 50 -22.02 13.89 -17.36
CA PHE A 50 -22.63 12.55 -17.55
C PHE A 50 -24.14 12.55 -17.81
N GLY A 51 -24.73 13.71 -18.09
CA GLY A 51 -26.14 13.81 -18.46
C GLY A 51 -27.12 13.63 -17.30
N LYS A 52 -28.32 13.12 -17.61
CA LYS A 52 -29.41 13.00 -16.64
C LYS A 52 -29.15 11.88 -15.61
N GLN A 53 -29.56 12.15 -14.39
CA GLN A 53 -29.59 11.16 -13.32
C GLN A 53 -30.68 10.12 -13.58
N GLY A 54 -30.37 8.83 -13.38
CA GLY A 54 -31.31 7.74 -13.56
C GLY A 54 -30.70 6.40 -13.13
N LYS A 55 -31.55 5.43 -12.85
CA LYS A 55 -31.14 4.08 -12.45
C LYS A 55 -30.28 3.46 -13.58
N GLY A 56 -29.12 2.91 -13.24
CA GLY A 56 -28.22 2.27 -14.19
C GLY A 56 -27.33 3.22 -15.02
N THR A 57 -27.43 4.55 -14.83
CA THR A 57 -26.57 5.52 -15.53
C THR A 57 -25.21 5.71 -14.83
N ILE A 58 -24.20 6.20 -15.57
CA ILE A 58 -22.89 6.60 -15.01
C ILE A 58 -23.10 7.66 -13.92
N ARG A 59 -23.97 8.63 -14.15
CA ARG A 59 -24.29 9.67 -13.16
C ARG A 59 -24.74 9.07 -11.82
N ASN A 60 -25.57 8.03 -11.86
CA ASN A 60 -26.05 7.36 -10.66
C ASN A 60 -24.92 6.57 -9.95
N ALA A 61 -24.08 5.91 -10.71
CA ALA A 61 -22.91 5.21 -10.17
C ALA A 61 -21.92 6.18 -9.48
N LEU A 62 -21.77 7.38 -10.02
CA LEU A 62 -20.90 8.42 -9.48
C LEU A 62 -21.41 9.01 -8.17
N ASN A 63 -22.71 8.97 -7.87
CA ASN A 63 -23.30 9.59 -6.67
C ASN A 63 -22.70 9.09 -5.36
N VAL A 64 -22.26 7.83 -5.30
CA VAL A 64 -21.58 7.27 -4.11
C VAL A 64 -20.31 8.02 -3.77
N TRP A 65 -19.65 8.60 -4.77
CA TRP A 65 -18.37 9.29 -4.68
C TRP A 65 -18.49 10.82 -4.61
N LEU A 66 -19.69 11.38 -4.76
CA LEU A 66 -19.93 12.82 -4.61
C LEU A 66 -20.05 13.21 -3.13
N PRO A 67 -19.94 14.49 -2.75
CA PRO A 67 -19.89 14.94 -1.37
C PRO A 67 -21.00 14.39 -0.45
N GLU A 68 -22.20 14.18 -0.99
CA GLU A 68 -23.34 13.65 -0.26
C GLU A 68 -23.41 12.11 -0.26
N GLY A 69 -22.52 11.46 -1.01
CA GLY A 69 -22.45 10.00 -1.14
C GLY A 69 -21.64 9.36 -0.02
N ALA A 70 -21.81 8.05 0.16
CA ALA A 70 -21.14 7.28 1.23
C ALA A 70 -19.60 7.39 1.18
N ASN A 71 -19.00 7.51 0.01
CA ASN A 71 -17.56 7.62 -0.21
C ASN A 71 -17.12 9.06 -0.55
N GLY A 72 -17.99 10.04 -0.37
CA GLY A 72 -17.78 11.42 -0.80
C GLY A 72 -16.60 12.15 -0.15
N VAL A 73 -16.17 11.70 1.03
CA VAL A 73 -15.06 12.30 1.78
C VAL A 73 -13.69 12.04 1.14
N TYR A 74 -13.55 11.03 0.28
CA TYR A 74 -12.23 10.57 -0.16
C TYR A 74 -11.67 11.33 -1.37
N PHE A 75 -12.49 11.69 -2.36
CA PHE A 75 -11.98 12.20 -3.66
C PHE A 75 -12.56 13.56 -4.08
N ASN A 76 -13.17 14.29 -3.16
CA ASN A 76 -13.74 15.62 -3.43
C ASN A 76 -12.88 16.79 -2.91
N GLY A 77 -11.63 16.55 -2.59
CA GLY A 77 -10.68 17.60 -2.22
C GLY A 77 -10.42 18.58 -3.37
N LYS A 78 -10.22 19.87 -3.03
CA LYS A 78 -9.84 20.90 -4.01
C LYS A 78 -8.38 20.84 -4.41
N THR A 79 -7.57 20.20 -3.58
CA THR A 79 -6.12 20.02 -3.79
C THR A 79 -5.76 18.58 -3.46
N ASP A 80 -4.73 18.09 -4.14
CA ASP A 80 -4.14 16.81 -3.80
C ASP A 80 -3.31 16.95 -2.52
N ALA A 81 -3.65 16.15 -1.51
CA ALA A 81 -2.96 16.15 -0.23
C ALA A 81 -1.77 15.17 -0.17
N LEU A 82 -1.56 14.35 -1.22
CA LEU A 82 -0.41 13.45 -1.27
C LEU A 82 0.87 14.27 -1.53
N ASP A 83 1.72 14.28 -0.52
CA ASP A 83 3.01 14.93 -0.53
C ASP A 83 4.14 13.89 -0.45
N PHE A 84 5.02 13.88 -1.44
CA PHE A 84 6.21 13.04 -1.52
C PHE A 84 7.51 13.84 -1.39
N GLU A 85 7.47 15.04 -0.81
CA GLU A 85 8.65 15.86 -0.57
C GLU A 85 9.54 15.31 0.55
N LYS A 86 8.95 14.49 1.43
CA LYS A 86 9.68 13.85 2.52
C LYS A 86 10.29 12.51 2.07
N SER A 87 11.46 12.20 2.61
CA SER A 87 12.14 10.93 2.36
C SER A 87 11.41 9.70 2.91
N PHE A 88 10.48 9.89 3.84
CA PHE A 88 9.63 8.82 4.38
C PHE A 88 8.17 9.28 4.41
N THR A 89 7.29 8.50 3.79
CA THR A 89 5.85 8.73 3.78
C THR A 89 5.14 7.46 4.24
N PHE A 90 4.25 7.59 5.21
CA PHE A 90 3.46 6.48 5.75
C PHE A 90 1.97 6.68 5.43
N PHE A 91 1.32 5.62 4.97
CA PHE A 91 -0.11 5.58 4.68
C PHE A 91 -0.80 4.60 5.62
N ASP A 92 -1.58 5.12 6.57
CA ASP A 92 -2.45 4.28 7.38
C ASP A 92 -3.72 3.96 6.59
N THR A 93 -3.83 2.71 6.17
CA THR A 93 -4.97 2.20 5.39
C THR A 93 -5.94 1.37 6.23
N THR A 94 -5.76 1.32 7.55
CA THR A 94 -6.55 0.48 8.47
C THR A 94 -8.06 0.72 8.31
N ILE A 95 -8.48 1.99 8.22
CA ILE A 95 -9.88 2.36 8.04
C ILE A 95 -10.42 1.92 6.66
N LEU A 96 -9.54 1.83 5.66
CA LEU A 96 -9.93 1.47 4.29
C LEU A 96 -10.12 -0.04 4.11
N LEU A 97 -9.57 -0.87 5.01
CA LEU A 97 -9.71 -2.32 4.94
C LEU A 97 -11.18 -2.78 5.04
N ASP A 98 -12.00 -2.02 5.74
CA ASP A 98 -13.44 -2.29 5.88
C ASP A 98 -14.26 -1.83 4.65
N ASN A 99 -13.62 -1.09 3.73
CA ASN A 99 -14.25 -0.61 2.49
C ASN A 99 -13.37 -0.95 1.27
N PRO A 100 -13.52 -2.17 0.71
CA PRO A 100 -12.68 -2.64 -0.40
C PRO A 100 -12.73 -1.76 -1.66
N GLU A 101 -13.85 -1.09 -1.92
CA GLU A 101 -13.98 -0.17 -3.06
C GLU A 101 -13.08 1.05 -2.89
N VAL A 102 -13.11 1.67 -1.71
CA VAL A 102 -12.28 2.84 -1.42
C VAL A 102 -10.81 2.44 -1.37
N LEU A 103 -10.50 1.30 -0.74
CA LEU A 103 -9.13 0.76 -0.70
C LEU A 103 -8.57 0.58 -2.10
N GLY A 104 -9.33 -0.03 -3.01
CA GLY A 104 -8.91 -0.25 -4.39
C GLY A 104 -8.70 1.04 -5.17
N ALA A 105 -9.64 1.97 -5.08
CA ALA A 105 -9.55 3.28 -5.72
C ALA A 105 -8.36 4.09 -5.20
N MET A 106 -8.14 4.08 -3.88
CA MET A 106 -7.03 4.77 -3.22
C MET A 106 -5.69 4.14 -3.61
N ALA A 107 -5.59 2.81 -3.60
CA ALA A 107 -4.38 2.10 -4.02
C ALA A 107 -4.00 2.43 -5.46
N HIS A 108 -4.98 2.38 -6.39
CA HIS A 108 -4.75 2.71 -7.79
C HIS A 108 -4.22 4.15 -7.94
N TYR A 109 -4.79 5.10 -7.21
CA TYR A 109 -4.34 6.48 -7.19
C TYR A 109 -2.93 6.63 -6.58
N LEU A 110 -2.68 5.98 -5.45
CA LEU A 110 -1.40 6.03 -4.75
C LEU A 110 -0.24 5.48 -5.60
N PHE A 111 -0.41 4.29 -6.18
CA PHE A 111 0.61 3.71 -7.07
C PHE A 111 0.87 4.58 -8.30
N PHE A 112 -0.16 5.19 -8.88
CA PHE A 112 0.02 6.14 -9.96
C PHE A 112 0.85 7.36 -9.53
N ARG A 113 0.57 7.94 -8.36
CA ARG A 113 1.30 9.10 -7.84
C ARG A 113 2.76 8.77 -7.54
N ILE A 114 3.03 7.60 -6.95
CA ILE A 114 4.40 7.11 -6.73
C ILE A 114 5.11 6.98 -8.07
N LYS A 115 4.52 6.29 -9.05
CA LYS A 115 5.11 6.12 -10.38
C LYS A 115 5.38 7.46 -11.07
N SER A 116 4.43 8.40 -11.02
CA SER A 116 4.59 9.74 -11.60
C SER A 116 5.72 10.54 -10.96
N LYS A 117 5.88 10.49 -9.63
CA LYS A 117 6.99 11.14 -8.92
C LYS A 117 8.33 10.57 -9.37
N LEU A 118 8.45 9.26 -9.43
CA LEU A 118 9.69 8.56 -9.81
C LEU A 118 10.08 8.78 -11.28
N LEU A 119 9.11 8.94 -12.16
CA LEU A 119 9.38 9.29 -13.57
C LEU A 119 9.87 10.74 -13.70
N SER A 120 9.37 11.65 -12.87
CA SER A 120 9.79 13.05 -12.89
C SER A 120 11.13 13.28 -12.19
N GLU A 121 11.39 12.53 -11.12
CA GLU A 121 12.59 12.66 -10.29
C GLU A 121 13.14 11.25 -9.95
N PRO A 122 13.89 10.64 -10.87
CA PRO A 122 14.44 9.30 -10.65
C PRO A 122 15.37 9.26 -9.42
N SER A 123 15.01 8.49 -8.43
CA SER A 123 15.81 8.25 -7.22
C SER A 123 15.58 6.82 -6.72
N PRO A 124 16.54 6.20 -6.02
CA PRO A 124 16.30 4.94 -5.34
C PRO A 124 15.16 5.07 -4.33
N TYR A 125 14.28 4.06 -4.27
CA TYR A 125 13.15 4.06 -3.35
C TYR A 125 12.79 2.66 -2.88
N ALA A 126 12.06 2.59 -1.78
CA ALA A 126 11.48 1.35 -1.28
C ALA A 126 9.98 1.54 -1.00
N ILE A 127 9.19 0.56 -1.39
CA ILE A 127 7.78 0.44 -1.00
C ILE A 127 7.71 -0.70 0.02
N PHE A 128 7.23 -0.39 1.22
CA PHE A 128 7.00 -1.37 2.27
C PHE A 128 5.49 -1.61 2.44
N VAL A 129 5.07 -2.86 2.30
CA VAL A 129 3.67 -3.29 2.49
C VAL A 129 3.62 -4.21 3.71
N ASP A 130 3.10 -3.71 4.80
CA ASP A 130 2.86 -4.50 6.00
C ASP A 130 1.55 -5.27 5.90
N GLU A 131 1.46 -6.40 6.58
CA GLU A 131 0.28 -7.27 6.59
C GLU A 131 -0.26 -7.58 5.18
N LEU A 132 0.63 -7.92 4.25
CA LEU A 132 0.33 -8.14 2.83
C LEU A 132 -0.92 -9.00 2.58
N ASN A 133 -1.17 -10.00 3.41
CA ASN A 133 -2.33 -10.88 3.30
C ASN A 133 -3.68 -10.13 3.31
N LYS A 134 -3.77 -8.98 3.97
CA LYS A 134 -4.98 -8.16 3.99
C LYS A 134 -5.28 -7.50 2.63
N TYR A 135 -4.26 -7.30 1.82
CA TYR A 135 -4.36 -6.63 0.53
C TYR A 135 -4.49 -7.60 -0.65
N LEU A 136 -3.97 -8.81 -0.52
CA LEU A 136 -4.03 -9.81 -1.59
C LEU A 136 -5.46 -10.25 -1.91
N SER A 137 -6.36 -10.23 -0.95
CA SER A 137 -7.79 -10.49 -1.16
C SER A 137 -8.54 -9.37 -1.88
N SER A 138 -7.93 -8.19 -2.05
CA SER A 138 -8.54 -7.07 -2.74
C SER A 138 -8.39 -7.23 -4.26
N GLU A 139 -9.51 -7.42 -4.96
CA GLU A 139 -9.56 -7.52 -6.44
C GLU A 139 -8.90 -6.32 -7.15
N HIS A 140 -8.70 -5.23 -6.45
CA HIS A 140 -8.21 -3.97 -6.99
C HIS A 140 -6.78 -3.64 -6.57
N PHE A 141 -6.40 -4.02 -5.35
CA PHE A 141 -5.04 -3.79 -4.85
C PHE A 141 -4.06 -4.84 -5.38
N ALA A 142 -4.44 -6.11 -5.35
CA ALA A 142 -3.59 -7.22 -5.72
C ALA A 142 -3.02 -7.12 -7.16
N PRO A 143 -3.80 -6.75 -8.21
CA PRO A 143 -3.26 -6.56 -9.55
C PRO A 143 -2.21 -5.43 -9.63
N LYS A 144 -2.41 -4.33 -8.88
CA LYS A 144 -1.44 -3.22 -8.85
C LYS A 144 -0.16 -3.59 -8.14
N LEU A 145 -0.25 -4.36 -7.07
CA LEU A 145 0.93 -4.88 -6.38
C LEU A 145 1.73 -5.81 -7.29
N LYS A 146 1.06 -6.71 -8.03
CA LYS A 146 1.68 -7.60 -9.01
C LYS A 146 2.40 -6.83 -10.13
N GLU A 147 1.73 -5.81 -10.71
CA GLU A 147 2.32 -4.92 -11.70
C GLU A 147 3.58 -4.24 -11.13
N THR A 148 3.48 -3.71 -9.91
CA THR A 148 4.59 -3.07 -9.21
C THR A 148 5.76 -4.04 -8.98
N ALA A 149 5.49 -5.26 -8.51
CA ALA A 149 6.53 -6.29 -8.28
C ALA A 149 7.30 -6.63 -9.57
N ALA A 150 6.62 -6.65 -10.72
CA ALA A 150 7.25 -6.92 -12.01
C ALA A 150 8.09 -5.74 -12.55
N GLU A 151 7.73 -4.50 -12.24
CA GLU A 151 8.33 -3.31 -12.81
C GLU A 151 9.34 -2.59 -11.90
N ILE A 152 9.24 -2.76 -10.59
CA ILE A 152 9.95 -1.94 -9.59
C ILE A 152 11.47 -1.90 -9.77
N ARG A 153 12.07 -3.02 -10.20
CA ARG A 153 13.50 -3.10 -10.48
C ARG A 153 13.94 -2.18 -11.63
N LYS A 154 13.07 -1.98 -12.63
CA LYS A 154 13.35 -1.12 -13.79
C LYS A 154 13.39 0.36 -13.39
N THR A 155 12.76 0.69 -12.28
CA THR A 155 12.67 2.06 -11.75
C THR A 155 13.60 2.29 -10.55
N ASN A 156 14.58 1.42 -10.34
CA ASN A 156 15.54 1.49 -9.23
C ASN A 156 14.87 1.42 -7.84
N GLY A 157 13.78 0.66 -7.74
CA GLY A 157 13.01 0.48 -6.52
C GLY A 157 13.16 -0.91 -5.90
N ILE A 158 12.75 -1.01 -4.64
CA ILE A 158 12.64 -2.25 -3.87
C ILE A 158 11.21 -2.36 -3.33
N LEU A 159 10.58 -3.52 -3.50
CA LEU A 159 9.31 -3.87 -2.85
C LEU A 159 9.60 -4.80 -1.67
N ILE A 160 9.21 -4.38 -0.48
CA ILE A 160 9.35 -5.14 0.76
C ILE A 160 7.93 -5.49 1.22
N MET A 161 7.68 -6.78 1.42
CA MET A 161 6.37 -7.29 1.81
C MET A 161 6.49 -8.07 3.11
N ALA A 162 5.75 -7.66 4.13
CA ALA A 162 5.74 -8.33 5.43
C ALA A 162 4.46 -9.13 5.62
N VAL A 163 4.61 -10.34 6.17
CA VAL A 163 3.51 -11.27 6.45
C VAL A 163 3.72 -11.98 7.77
N GLN A 164 2.63 -12.34 8.43
CA GLN A 164 2.67 -13.09 9.69
C GLN A 164 2.64 -14.61 9.48
N SER A 165 2.16 -15.08 8.35
CA SER A 165 1.96 -16.50 8.08
C SER A 165 2.41 -16.87 6.66
N ALA A 166 3.40 -17.75 6.57
CA ALA A 166 3.84 -18.33 5.31
C ALA A 166 2.69 -19.07 4.62
N LYS A 167 1.90 -19.86 5.36
CA LYS A 167 0.76 -20.59 4.83
C LYS A 167 -0.20 -19.68 4.05
N THR A 168 -0.65 -18.58 4.66
CA THR A 168 -1.63 -17.67 4.07
C THR A 168 -1.12 -17.09 2.76
N ILE A 169 0.16 -16.80 2.68
CA ILE A 169 0.80 -16.20 1.50
C ILE A 169 0.98 -17.22 0.40
N PHE A 170 1.56 -18.38 0.70
CA PHE A 170 1.86 -19.39 -0.33
C PHE A 170 0.60 -20.10 -0.89
N GLU A 171 -0.52 -20.03 -0.20
CA GLU A 171 -1.81 -20.52 -0.71
C GLU A 171 -2.57 -19.43 -1.51
N ASP A 172 -2.11 -18.18 -1.53
CA ASP A 172 -2.75 -17.09 -2.27
C ASP A 172 -2.35 -17.12 -3.76
N LYS A 173 -3.36 -17.07 -4.64
CA LYS A 173 -3.16 -17.14 -6.09
C LYS A 173 -2.35 -15.96 -6.63
N THR A 174 -2.61 -14.75 -6.16
CA THR A 174 -1.90 -13.55 -6.63
C THR A 174 -0.42 -13.59 -6.24
N TYR A 175 -0.14 -14.07 -5.01
CA TYR A 175 1.22 -14.28 -4.57
C TYR A 175 1.96 -15.30 -5.43
N GLN A 176 1.32 -16.44 -5.75
CA GLN A 176 1.91 -17.46 -6.63
C GLN A 176 2.30 -16.89 -8.01
N GLU A 177 1.52 -15.96 -8.54
CA GLU A 177 1.79 -15.31 -9.83
C GLU A 177 2.95 -14.29 -9.77
N MET A 178 3.35 -13.83 -8.58
CA MET A 178 4.43 -12.84 -8.43
C MET A 178 5.66 -13.37 -7.68
N LYS A 179 5.61 -14.58 -7.12
CA LYS A 179 6.69 -15.13 -6.27
C LYS A 179 8.04 -15.20 -6.98
N ASP A 180 8.05 -15.42 -8.31
CA ASP A 180 9.28 -15.49 -9.09
C ASP A 180 10.04 -14.14 -9.15
N ASN A 181 9.38 -13.04 -8.83
CA ASN A 181 10.01 -11.74 -8.70
C ASN A 181 10.65 -11.51 -7.31
N ILE A 182 10.43 -12.42 -6.35
CA ILE A 182 10.97 -12.33 -5.00
C ILE A 182 12.33 -13.01 -4.97
N SER A 183 13.36 -12.25 -4.74
CA SER A 183 14.74 -12.74 -4.72
C SER A 183 15.29 -12.98 -3.32
N THR A 184 14.65 -12.47 -2.29
CA THR A 184 15.19 -12.50 -0.92
C THR A 184 14.06 -12.69 0.09
N TYR A 185 14.25 -13.62 1.00
CA TYR A 185 13.40 -13.85 2.15
C TYR A 185 14.12 -13.47 3.43
N ILE A 186 13.46 -12.72 4.30
CA ILE A 186 13.90 -12.43 5.65
C ILE A 186 12.99 -13.20 6.59
N LEU A 187 13.54 -14.22 7.25
CA LEU A 187 12.79 -15.21 8.01
C LEU A 187 13.10 -15.08 9.49
N TYR A 188 12.08 -14.93 10.29
CA TYR A 188 12.17 -14.95 11.74
C TYR A 188 11.99 -16.38 12.26
N PRO A 189 12.58 -16.73 13.42
CA PRO A 189 12.32 -18.01 14.08
C PRO A 189 10.81 -18.25 14.29
N ASN A 190 10.37 -19.45 13.98
CA ASN A 190 8.97 -19.84 14.07
C ASN A 190 8.83 -21.33 14.42
N SER A 191 8.54 -21.63 15.68
CA SER A 191 8.34 -23.00 16.15
C SER A 191 7.17 -23.74 15.47
N LYS A 192 6.26 -23.01 14.82
CA LYS A 192 5.11 -23.53 14.07
C LYS A 192 5.37 -23.62 12.56
N ALA A 193 6.63 -23.44 12.12
CA ALA A 193 6.98 -23.51 10.70
C ALA A 193 6.61 -24.88 10.12
N ASP A 194 6.00 -24.86 8.92
CA ASP A 194 5.62 -26.06 8.17
C ASP A 194 6.60 -26.26 7.01
N ALA A 195 7.15 -27.48 6.90
CA ALA A 195 8.11 -27.84 5.87
C ALA A 195 7.59 -27.55 4.46
N LYS A 196 6.29 -27.77 4.21
CA LYS A 196 5.65 -27.49 2.93
C LYS A 196 5.95 -26.07 2.41
N TYR A 197 5.93 -25.06 3.28
CA TYR A 197 6.15 -23.66 2.86
C TYR A 197 7.62 -23.24 2.95
N TYR A 198 8.32 -23.72 3.96
CA TYR A 198 9.70 -23.28 4.19
C TYR A 198 10.71 -24.11 3.37
N VAL A 199 10.50 -25.42 3.24
CA VAL A 199 11.40 -26.28 2.45
C VAL A 199 10.99 -26.27 0.98
N ASP A 200 9.71 -26.60 0.66
CA ASP A 200 9.30 -26.83 -0.72
C ASP A 200 9.14 -25.51 -1.50
N GLU A 201 8.63 -24.44 -0.85
CA GLU A 201 8.36 -23.16 -1.54
C GLU A 201 9.51 -22.16 -1.43
N ILE A 202 10.11 -21.97 -0.22
CA ILE A 202 11.23 -21.04 -0.02
C ILE A 202 12.57 -21.68 -0.38
N GLY A 203 12.64 -23.02 -0.33
CA GLY A 203 13.86 -23.77 -0.64
C GLY A 203 14.89 -23.81 0.49
N LEU A 204 14.43 -23.90 1.74
CA LEU A 204 15.34 -24.11 2.87
C LEU A 204 15.86 -25.56 2.89
N ASN A 205 17.14 -25.73 3.20
CA ASN A 205 17.67 -27.04 3.52
C ASN A 205 17.27 -27.47 4.96
N SER A 206 17.57 -28.71 5.34
CA SER A 206 17.19 -29.26 6.64
C SER A 206 17.76 -28.46 7.82
N ALA A 207 19.03 -28.05 7.73
CA ALA A 207 19.68 -27.28 8.80
C ALA A 207 19.08 -25.88 8.95
N GLU A 208 18.78 -25.21 7.84
CA GLU A 208 18.09 -23.92 7.83
C GLU A 208 16.68 -24.04 8.41
N PHE A 209 15.95 -25.08 8.04
CA PHE A 209 14.59 -25.32 8.55
C PHE A 209 14.61 -25.63 10.06
N ASP A 210 15.54 -26.46 10.51
CA ASP A 210 15.73 -26.76 11.95
C ASP A 210 16.06 -25.50 12.73
N TRP A 211 16.90 -24.61 12.18
CA TRP A 211 17.18 -23.32 12.79
C TRP A 211 15.92 -22.47 12.96
N ILE A 212 15.08 -22.36 11.92
CA ILE A 212 13.81 -21.63 11.99
C ILE A 212 12.92 -22.18 13.11
N LYS A 213 12.85 -23.51 13.29
CA LYS A 213 11.98 -24.15 14.27
C LYS A 213 12.50 -24.09 15.70
N THR A 214 13.80 -24.13 15.88
CA THR A 214 14.43 -24.34 17.20
C THR A 214 15.06 -23.09 17.78
N THR A 215 15.45 -22.12 16.96
CA THR A 215 16.04 -20.87 17.42
C THR A 215 14.95 -19.96 17.93
N GLY A 216 14.69 -20.01 19.22
CA GLY A 216 13.61 -19.23 19.85
C GLY A 216 14.11 -17.96 20.52
N GLY A 217 13.42 -16.83 20.33
CA GLY A 217 13.48 -15.67 21.21
C GLY A 217 14.73 -14.78 21.13
N HIS A 218 15.63 -15.03 20.21
CA HIS A 218 16.83 -14.22 20.03
C HIS A 218 16.62 -13.28 18.84
N ARG A 219 17.15 -12.09 18.92
CA ARG A 219 17.08 -11.01 17.92
C ARG A 219 17.77 -11.38 16.60
N GLU A 220 17.59 -12.62 16.15
CA GLU A 220 18.23 -13.16 14.97
C GLU A 220 17.21 -13.32 13.84
N VAL A 221 17.67 -13.08 12.62
CA VAL A 221 16.90 -13.29 11.41
C VAL A 221 17.75 -14.04 10.39
N MET A 222 17.13 -14.93 9.64
CA MET A 222 17.74 -15.58 8.51
C MET A 222 17.43 -14.81 7.24
N VAL A 223 18.45 -14.44 6.49
CA VAL A 223 18.32 -13.84 5.14
C VAL A 223 18.67 -14.91 4.13
N LYS A 224 17.67 -15.39 3.41
CA LYS A 224 17.79 -16.36 2.31
C LYS A 224 17.64 -15.63 1.00
N LYS A 225 18.67 -15.66 0.18
CA LYS A 225 18.64 -15.12 -1.18
C LYS A 225 18.66 -16.28 -2.18
N ASN A 226 17.84 -16.19 -3.24
CA ASN A 226 17.80 -17.19 -4.30
C ASN A 226 19.20 -17.40 -4.89
N ASN A 227 19.63 -18.65 -5.02
CA ASN A 227 20.92 -19.05 -5.58
C ASN A 227 22.15 -18.45 -4.89
N ALA A 228 22.06 -18.08 -3.61
CA ALA A 228 23.16 -17.55 -2.82
C ALA A 228 23.19 -18.20 -1.42
N GLU A 229 24.27 -17.94 -0.70
CA GLU A 229 24.42 -18.38 0.68
C GLU A 229 23.39 -17.74 1.60
N THR A 230 22.95 -18.48 2.59
CA THR A 230 22.08 -18.00 3.65
C THR A 230 22.91 -17.34 4.73
N ILE A 231 22.46 -16.21 5.24
CA ILE A 231 23.13 -15.45 6.29
C ILE A 231 22.18 -15.35 7.49
N ILE A 232 22.71 -15.56 8.69
CA ILE A 232 22.01 -15.28 9.95
C ILE A 232 22.55 -13.96 10.48
N LEU A 233 21.65 -13.02 10.74
CA LEU A 233 21.97 -11.69 11.26
C LEU A 233 21.37 -11.52 12.65
N ASN A 234 22.15 -10.93 13.55
CA ASN A 234 21.62 -10.45 14.83
C ASN A 234 21.13 -9.01 14.65
N VAL A 235 19.84 -8.78 14.92
CA VAL A 235 19.20 -7.47 14.84
C VAL A 235 19.21 -6.84 16.21
N ASP A 236 20.36 -6.29 16.61
CA ASP A 236 20.49 -5.55 17.87
C ASP A 236 20.14 -4.07 17.67
N LEU A 237 18.97 -3.69 18.17
CA LEU A 237 18.49 -2.32 18.14
C LEU A 237 18.86 -1.51 19.40
N SER A 238 19.65 -2.07 20.31
CA SER A 238 20.03 -1.39 21.57
C SER A 238 20.78 -0.08 21.33
N ILE A 239 21.46 0.05 20.19
CA ILE A 239 22.13 1.28 19.76
C ILE A 239 21.16 2.48 19.64
N LEU A 240 19.87 2.23 19.45
CA LEU A 240 18.84 3.27 19.37
C LEU A 240 18.51 3.88 20.73
N GLY A 241 18.94 3.26 21.85
CA GLY A 241 18.70 3.78 23.20
C GLY A 241 17.22 4.10 23.45
N ASN A 242 16.95 5.30 23.93
CA ASN A 242 15.59 5.75 24.23
C ASN A 242 14.67 5.82 22.99
N HIS A 243 15.22 5.89 21.77
CA HIS A 243 14.41 5.89 20.54
C HIS A 243 13.67 4.54 20.35
N LEU A 244 14.11 3.46 21.00
CA LEU A 244 13.36 2.19 21.00
C LEU A 244 11.94 2.32 21.54
N ARG A 245 11.67 3.30 22.40
CA ARG A 245 10.33 3.56 22.95
C ARG A 245 9.31 3.88 21.85
N VAL A 246 9.75 4.47 20.75
CA VAL A 246 8.87 4.80 19.60
C VAL A 246 8.24 3.55 18.99
N PHE A 247 8.90 2.39 19.11
CA PHE A 247 8.40 1.11 18.61
C PHE A 247 7.51 0.36 19.62
N ASN A 248 7.31 0.91 20.81
CA ASN A 248 6.43 0.32 21.81
C ASN A 248 4.96 0.70 21.56
N SER A 249 4.16 -0.28 21.18
CA SER A 249 2.74 -0.13 20.88
C SER A 249 1.82 -0.54 22.04
N SER A 250 2.33 -0.66 23.27
CA SER A 250 1.51 -0.96 24.44
C SER A 250 0.46 0.13 24.67
N SER A 251 -0.72 -0.25 25.18
CA SER A 251 -1.81 0.69 25.44
C SER A 251 -1.39 1.85 26.36
N GLU A 252 -0.49 1.59 27.29
CA GLU A 252 0.04 2.56 28.24
C GLU A 252 0.92 3.59 27.54
N GLU A 253 1.85 3.14 26.68
CA GLU A 253 2.74 4.04 25.91
C GLU A 253 1.95 4.84 24.89
N VAL A 254 0.98 4.25 24.21
CA VAL A 254 0.09 4.98 23.29
C VAL A 254 -0.70 6.07 24.04
N ALA A 255 -1.19 5.79 25.24
CA ALA A 255 -1.87 6.79 26.06
C ALA A 255 -0.92 7.90 26.53
N ALA A 256 0.32 7.55 26.90
CA ALA A 256 1.35 8.51 27.30
C ALA A 256 1.69 9.45 26.12
N VAL A 257 1.92 8.91 24.92
CA VAL A 257 2.16 9.71 23.70
C VAL A 257 1.01 10.66 23.41
N LYS A 258 -0.26 10.18 23.43
CA LYS A 258 -1.43 11.02 23.21
C LYS A 258 -1.54 12.16 24.23
N ARG A 259 -1.21 11.90 25.49
CA ARG A 259 -1.17 12.92 26.55
C ARG A 259 -0.09 13.97 26.28
N LEU A 260 1.12 13.53 25.90
CA LEU A 260 2.22 14.44 25.57
C LEU A 260 1.91 15.28 24.34
N GLN A 261 1.34 14.71 23.31
CA GLN A 261 0.92 15.45 22.10
C GLN A 261 -0.09 16.57 22.41
N ARG A 262 -1.03 16.31 23.34
CA ARG A 262 -2.00 17.35 23.77
C ARG A 262 -1.35 18.45 24.59
N ASN A 263 -0.45 18.09 25.51
CA ASN A 263 0.15 19.03 26.44
C ASN A 263 1.33 19.77 25.85
N TYR A 264 2.06 19.16 24.91
CA TYR A 264 3.29 19.67 24.33
C TYR A 264 3.33 19.45 22.81
N PRO A 265 2.42 20.07 22.04
CA PRO A 265 2.22 19.74 20.62
C PRO A 265 3.46 19.97 19.74
N LYS A 266 4.39 20.85 20.16
CA LYS A 266 5.60 21.19 19.40
C LYS A 266 6.81 20.31 19.72
N ASN A 267 6.92 19.79 20.93
CA ASN A 267 8.09 19.05 21.42
C ASN A 267 7.74 17.78 22.21
N TRP A 268 6.58 17.20 21.91
CA TRP A 268 6.10 15.97 22.58
C TRP A 268 7.07 14.81 22.41
N LEU A 269 7.74 14.70 21.25
CA LEU A 269 8.66 13.60 20.95
C LEU A 269 9.91 13.68 21.82
N GLU A 270 10.50 14.86 21.96
CA GLU A 270 11.67 15.09 22.85
C GLU A 270 11.31 14.67 24.27
N LYS A 271 10.19 15.16 24.79
CA LYS A 271 9.71 14.82 26.14
C LYS A 271 9.40 13.33 26.31
N TYR A 272 8.94 12.66 25.28
CA TYR A 272 8.70 11.23 25.31
C TYR A 272 10.00 10.43 25.36
N LEU A 273 11.03 10.90 24.67
CA LEU A 273 12.33 10.24 24.64
C LEU A 273 13.19 10.52 25.89
N GLU A 274 12.95 11.65 26.59
CA GLU A 274 13.66 12.03 27.81
C GLU A 274 13.19 11.24 29.04
N GLY A 275 11.96 10.75 29.06
CA GLY A 275 11.45 10.18 30.29
C GLY A 275 10.38 9.21 30.30
#